data_296d76ae06a19d3ca4d02984ed45e584
#
_entry.id   296d76ae06a19d3ca4d02984ed45e584
#
_cell.length_a   1.000
_cell.length_b   1.000
_cell.length_c   1.000
_cell.angle_alpha   90.00
_cell.angle_beta   90.00
_cell.angle_gamma   90.00
#
_symmetry.space_group_name_H-M   'P 1'
#
loop_
_entity.id
_entity.type
_entity.pdbx_description
1 polymer ?
#
loop_
_entity_poly.entity_id
_entity_poly.type
_entity_poly.pdbx_seq_one_letter_code
_entity_poly.pdbx_strand_id
1 'polypeptide(L)'
;YQIWFGWNETTNTIWAAMERTDDVYVNEYEGGNTGDFWRWDSCMELMIDGDHTGGAYADASNCEGCDEEALNLFDNRQAQQFLTLSDAPDGQAIGYHGKAQPWYLRPPYADGGGSSSGPAPVVSINAFHVTPMANLCYNEPDASQASQLATDKIIGFQISVPDFETGPGAYHAFHTMSGQAQTWQLAERFLDARLVGGSGAGGTAVADESWGRIKASFGE
;
A
#
# COMPACT_ATOMS: atom_id res chain seq x y z
N TYR A 1 -3.61 16.30 2.22
CA TYR A 1 -3.59 15.00 2.90
C TYR A 1 -2.49 14.92 3.93
N GLN A 2 -2.67 14.05 4.92
CA GLN A 2 -1.71 13.72 5.95
C GLN A 2 -1.50 12.20 5.96
N ILE A 3 -0.25 11.76 6.03
CA ILE A 3 0.12 10.33 5.97
C ILE A 3 0.91 9.99 7.23
N TRP A 4 0.60 8.83 7.80
CA TRP A 4 1.33 8.22 8.90
C TRP A 4 1.81 6.85 8.49
N PHE A 5 2.98 6.47 8.93
CA PHE A 5 3.48 5.12 8.77
C PHE A 5 4.30 4.70 10.00
N GLY A 6 4.38 3.40 10.19
CA GLY A 6 5.12 2.81 11.30
C GLY A 6 5.41 1.34 11.02
N TRP A 7 6.11 0.72 11.93
CA TRP A 7 6.45 -0.68 11.82
C TRP A 7 6.49 -1.36 13.19
N ASN A 8 6.34 -2.68 13.20
CA ASN A 8 6.38 -3.48 14.41
C ASN A 8 7.21 -4.73 14.18
N GLU A 9 8.28 -4.88 14.95
CA GLU A 9 9.20 -6.04 14.88
C GLU A 9 8.53 -7.33 15.33
N THR A 10 7.70 -7.27 16.38
CA THR A 10 7.07 -8.46 16.97
C THR A 10 6.04 -9.09 16.02
N THR A 11 5.22 -8.26 15.37
CA THR A 11 4.22 -8.73 14.40
C THR A 11 4.76 -8.80 12.99
N ASN A 12 5.96 -8.28 12.76
CA ASN A 12 6.62 -8.18 11.46
C ASN A 12 5.75 -7.45 10.41
N THR A 13 5.15 -6.32 10.81
CA THR A 13 4.20 -5.56 9.99
C THR A 13 4.64 -4.13 9.77
N ILE A 14 4.32 -3.60 8.61
CA ILE A 14 4.37 -2.16 8.29
C ILE A 14 2.95 -1.64 8.29
N TRP A 15 2.75 -0.50 8.93
CA TRP A 15 1.48 0.21 9.06
C TRP A 15 1.51 1.49 8.26
N ALA A 16 0.44 1.77 7.53
CA ALA A 16 0.26 3.04 6.85
C ALA A 16 -1.18 3.53 7.03
N ALA A 17 -1.33 4.83 7.15
CA ALA A 17 -2.63 5.48 7.20
C ALA A 17 -2.57 6.83 6.49
N MET A 18 -3.70 7.23 5.93
CA MET A 18 -3.89 8.52 5.28
C MET A 18 -5.22 9.15 5.72
N GLU A 19 -5.19 10.43 6.03
CA GLU A 19 -6.37 11.31 6.06
C GLU A 19 -6.26 12.28 4.90
N ARG A 20 -7.28 12.35 4.06
CA ARG A 20 -7.37 13.26 2.92
C ARG A 20 -8.61 14.11 3.04
N THR A 21 -8.51 15.40 2.72
CA THR A 21 -9.65 16.30 2.50
C THR A 21 -9.64 16.71 1.04
N ASP A 22 -10.78 16.56 0.37
CA ASP A 22 -10.94 16.76 -1.06
C ASP A 22 -12.21 17.53 -1.37
N ASP A 23 -12.11 18.56 -2.22
CA ASP A 23 -13.25 19.38 -2.65
C ASP A 23 -13.95 18.81 -3.89
N VAL A 24 -13.26 18.00 -4.69
CA VAL A 24 -13.83 17.22 -5.81
C VAL A 24 -13.47 15.74 -5.62
N TYR A 25 -14.35 15.01 -4.97
CA TYR A 25 -14.11 13.64 -4.58
C TYR A 25 -14.70 12.65 -5.59
N VAL A 26 -13.84 11.97 -6.33
CA VAL A 26 -14.21 10.96 -7.33
C VAL A 26 -14.02 9.56 -6.75
N ASN A 27 -15.11 8.91 -6.35
CA ASN A 27 -15.11 7.53 -5.90
C ASN A 27 -16.41 6.84 -6.33
N GLU A 28 -16.38 6.20 -7.49
CA GLU A 28 -17.51 5.48 -8.10
C GLU A 28 -17.21 3.98 -8.19
N TYR A 29 -16.37 3.46 -7.30
CA TYR A 29 -16.05 2.03 -7.28
C TYR A 29 -17.27 1.21 -6.89
N GLU A 30 -17.65 0.26 -7.76
CA GLU A 30 -18.83 -0.59 -7.59
C GLU A 30 -18.50 -2.00 -7.05
N GLY A 31 -17.22 -2.29 -6.80
CA GLY A 31 -16.76 -3.61 -6.33
C GLY A 31 -16.11 -4.45 -7.44
N GLY A 32 -15.53 -5.58 -7.01
CA GLY A 32 -15.01 -6.64 -7.89
C GLY A 32 -13.50 -6.59 -8.11
N ASN A 33 -12.95 -5.63 -8.84
CA ASN A 33 -11.53 -5.59 -9.15
C ASN A 33 -10.77 -4.59 -8.26
N THR A 34 -10.18 -5.08 -7.17
CA THR A 34 -9.39 -4.23 -6.27
C THR A 34 -8.10 -3.69 -6.90
N GLY A 35 -7.65 -4.26 -8.01
CA GLY A 35 -6.55 -3.73 -8.80
C GLY A 35 -6.86 -2.38 -9.46
N ASP A 36 -8.14 -1.99 -9.53
CA ASP A 36 -8.59 -0.70 -10.08
C ASP A 36 -8.68 0.42 -9.02
N PHE A 37 -8.33 0.17 -7.76
CA PHE A 37 -8.39 1.20 -6.70
C PHE A 37 -7.61 2.46 -7.03
N TRP A 38 -6.51 2.35 -7.78
CA TRP A 38 -5.71 3.49 -8.25
C TRP A 38 -6.48 4.53 -9.07
N ARG A 39 -7.71 4.22 -9.48
CA ARG A 39 -8.58 5.10 -10.30
C ARG A 39 -9.46 6.05 -9.48
N TRP A 40 -9.33 6.03 -8.14
CA TRP A 40 -10.25 6.72 -7.23
C TRP A 40 -9.49 7.58 -6.22
N ASP A 41 -10.08 8.71 -5.84
CA ASP A 41 -9.47 9.71 -4.96
C ASP A 41 -9.14 9.20 -3.56
N SER A 42 -9.92 8.29 -3.02
CA SER A 42 -9.61 7.74 -1.70
C SER A 42 -8.47 6.71 -1.71
N CYS A 43 -7.90 6.42 -2.87
CA CYS A 43 -6.79 5.47 -2.95
C CYS A 43 -5.53 6.01 -2.30
N MET A 44 -4.87 5.16 -1.53
CA MET A 44 -3.48 5.28 -1.15
C MET A 44 -2.74 4.04 -1.61
N GLU A 45 -1.66 4.22 -2.34
CA GLU A 45 -0.78 3.13 -2.74
C GLU A 45 0.41 3.06 -1.79
N LEU A 46 0.68 1.88 -1.27
CA LEU A 46 1.87 1.57 -0.49
C LEU A 46 2.73 0.57 -1.26
N MET A 47 3.97 0.93 -1.52
CA MET A 47 4.94 0.08 -2.19
C MET A 47 6.09 -0.21 -1.25
N ILE A 48 6.46 -1.49 -1.13
CA ILE A 48 7.48 -1.96 -0.20
C ILE A 48 8.41 -2.92 -0.92
N ASP A 49 9.70 -2.66 -0.81
CA ASP A 49 10.78 -3.59 -1.11
C ASP A 49 11.44 -3.97 0.22
N GLY A 50 11.00 -5.10 0.76
CA GLY A 50 11.30 -5.49 2.13
C GLY A 50 12.75 -5.90 2.37
N ASP A 51 13.49 -6.35 1.37
CA ASP A 51 14.91 -6.72 1.45
C ASP A 51 15.84 -5.72 0.74
N HIS A 52 15.25 -4.65 0.17
CA HIS A 52 15.96 -3.55 -0.46
C HIS A 52 16.82 -3.98 -1.66
N THR A 53 16.33 -4.93 -2.45
CA THR A 53 17.05 -5.45 -3.61
C THR A 53 16.88 -4.59 -4.87
N GLY A 54 15.83 -3.75 -4.90
CA GLY A 54 15.52 -2.90 -6.05
C GLY A 54 15.09 -3.66 -7.29
N GLY A 55 15.10 -2.99 -8.43
CA GLY A 55 14.82 -3.58 -9.74
C GLY A 55 13.34 -3.54 -10.15
N ALA A 56 13.05 -4.06 -11.34
CA ALA A 56 11.69 -4.16 -11.84
C ALA A 56 10.91 -5.24 -11.09
N TYR A 57 9.70 -4.90 -10.62
CA TYR A 57 8.90 -5.81 -9.81
C TYR A 57 7.46 -5.99 -10.29
N ALA A 58 6.95 -5.07 -11.09
CA ALA A 58 5.62 -5.14 -11.67
C ALA A 58 5.67 -4.80 -13.15
N ASP A 59 4.62 -5.24 -13.87
CA ASP A 59 4.46 -5.07 -15.30
C ASP A 59 5.40 -5.93 -16.16
N ALA A 60 4.85 -7.05 -16.56
CA ALA A 60 5.41 -7.98 -17.52
C ALA A 60 5.84 -7.35 -18.85
N SER A 61 5.31 -6.19 -19.22
CA SER A 61 5.71 -5.46 -20.45
C SER A 61 7.18 -5.04 -20.45
N ASN A 62 7.82 -5.00 -19.28
CA ASN A 62 9.24 -4.71 -19.15
C ASN A 62 10.14 -5.94 -19.29
N CYS A 63 9.56 -7.13 -19.41
CA CYS A 63 10.29 -8.36 -19.58
C CYS A 63 10.15 -8.87 -21.02
N GLU A 64 10.87 -8.25 -21.96
CA GLU A 64 10.88 -8.69 -23.36
C GLU A 64 11.36 -10.15 -23.47
N GLY A 65 10.51 -11.01 -24.02
CA GLY A 65 10.82 -12.43 -24.20
C GLY A 65 10.57 -13.33 -22.99
N CYS A 66 10.00 -12.81 -21.91
CA CYS A 66 9.57 -13.63 -20.78
C CYS A 66 8.39 -14.54 -21.17
N ASP A 67 8.49 -15.80 -20.78
CA ASP A 67 7.35 -16.72 -20.78
C ASP A 67 6.40 -16.43 -19.60
N GLU A 68 5.26 -17.13 -19.55
CA GLU A 68 4.25 -16.92 -18.52
C GLU A 68 4.79 -17.20 -17.10
N GLU A 69 5.73 -18.11 -16.94
CA GLU A 69 6.37 -18.42 -15.66
C GLU A 69 7.29 -17.25 -15.23
N ALA A 70 8.10 -16.73 -16.16
CA ALA A 70 8.93 -15.57 -15.91
C ALA A 70 8.09 -14.31 -15.63
N LEU A 71 6.97 -14.13 -16.31
CA LEU A 71 6.01 -13.06 -16.03
C LEU A 71 5.41 -13.18 -14.61
N ASN A 72 5.15 -14.39 -14.15
CA ASN A 72 4.73 -14.64 -12.77
C ASN A 72 5.82 -14.31 -11.74
N LEU A 73 7.08 -14.44 -12.12
CA LEU A 73 8.22 -14.09 -11.26
C LEU A 73 8.38 -12.57 -11.09
N PHE A 74 8.00 -11.78 -12.10
CA PHE A 74 8.02 -10.33 -12.04
C PHE A 74 6.83 -9.75 -11.27
N ASP A 75 5.75 -10.50 -11.10
CA ASP A 75 4.53 -10.03 -10.44
C ASP A 75 4.74 -9.85 -8.93
N ASN A 76 5.35 -8.71 -8.56
CA ASN A 76 5.49 -8.26 -7.18
C ASN A 76 6.28 -9.23 -6.27
N ARG A 77 7.16 -10.03 -6.83
CA ARG A 77 7.90 -11.04 -6.08
C ARG A 77 8.87 -10.43 -5.07
N GLN A 78 9.69 -9.49 -5.52
CA GLN A 78 10.75 -8.86 -4.72
C GLN A 78 10.32 -7.54 -4.07
N ALA A 79 9.28 -6.89 -4.60
CA ALA A 79 8.64 -5.72 -4.01
C ALA A 79 7.14 -5.83 -4.22
N GLN A 80 6.36 -5.23 -3.34
CA GLN A 80 4.90 -5.37 -3.33
C GLN A 80 4.23 -4.00 -3.37
N GLN A 81 3.14 -3.89 -4.17
CA GLN A 81 2.30 -2.71 -4.25
C GLN A 81 0.89 -3.02 -3.76
N PHE A 82 0.50 -2.37 -2.69
CA PHE A 82 -0.84 -2.44 -2.12
C PHE A 82 -1.61 -1.19 -2.48
N LEU A 83 -2.90 -1.35 -2.65
CA LEU A 83 -3.86 -0.29 -2.91
C LEU A 83 -4.92 -0.33 -1.82
N THR A 84 -5.32 0.83 -1.30
CA THR A 84 -6.44 0.92 -0.36
C THR A 84 -7.52 1.81 -0.91
N LEU A 85 -8.76 1.58 -0.53
CA LEU A 85 -9.90 2.39 -0.91
C LEU A 85 -10.85 2.56 0.28
N SER A 86 -11.33 3.79 0.51
CA SER A 86 -12.40 4.04 1.47
C SER A 86 -13.75 3.59 0.90
N ASP A 87 -14.62 3.10 1.79
CA ASP A 87 -16.02 2.77 1.48
C ASP A 87 -16.21 1.83 0.28
N ALA A 88 -15.31 0.87 0.10
CA ALA A 88 -15.51 -0.16 -0.91
C ALA A 88 -16.80 -0.94 -0.62
N PRO A 89 -17.78 -0.98 -1.55
CA PRO A 89 -19.13 -1.53 -1.29
C PRO A 89 -19.14 -3.03 -1.07
N ASP A 90 -18.09 -3.73 -1.53
CA ASP A 90 -17.89 -5.16 -1.33
C ASP A 90 -17.10 -5.49 -0.04
N GLY A 91 -16.76 -4.47 0.74
CA GLY A 91 -15.99 -4.60 1.98
C GLY A 91 -14.51 -4.93 1.76
N GLN A 92 -14.01 -4.85 0.52
CA GLN A 92 -12.61 -5.08 0.21
C GLN A 92 -11.84 -3.77 0.29
N ALA A 93 -11.25 -3.47 1.43
CA ALA A 93 -10.52 -2.23 1.65
C ALA A 93 -9.08 -2.26 1.12
N ILE A 94 -8.52 -3.43 0.85
CA ILE A 94 -7.15 -3.61 0.37
C ILE A 94 -7.16 -4.35 -0.96
N GLY A 95 -6.50 -3.78 -1.94
CA GLY A 95 -6.22 -4.37 -3.23
C GLY A 95 -4.73 -4.58 -3.45
N TYR A 96 -4.41 -5.12 -4.60
CA TYR A 96 -3.05 -5.42 -4.99
C TYR A 96 -2.86 -5.11 -6.47
N HIS A 97 -1.81 -4.38 -6.80
CA HIS A 97 -1.50 -4.11 -8.19
C HIS A 97 -0.90 -5.36 -8.84
N GLY A 98 -1.41 -5.71 -10.01
CA GLY A 98 -1.02 -6.93 -10.70
C GLY A 98 -2.02 -8.07 -10.51
N LYS A 99 -1.54 -9.29 -10.31
CA LYS A 99 -2.42 -10.45 -10.11
C LYS A 99 -2.94 -10.52 -8.68
N ALA A 100 -4.22 -10.84 -8.52
CA ALA A 100 -4.84 -11.00 -7.21
C ALA A 100 -4.12 -12.07 -6.38
N GLN A 101 -3.72 -11.70 -5.16
CA GLN A 101 -3.06 -12.58 -4.18
C GLN A 101 -3.97 -12.75 -2.95
N PRO A 102 -5.08 -13.49 -3.07
CA PRO A 102 -6.13 -13.48 -2.05
C PRO A 102 -5.64 -13.93 -0.66
N TRP A 103 -4.63 -14.80 -0.59
CA TRP A 103 -4.05 -15.23 0.68
C TRP A 103 -3.22 -14.12 1.33
N TYR A 104 -2.50 -13.32 0.51
CA TYR A 104 -1.60 -12.28 0.99
C TYR A 104 -2.33 -11.00 1.42
N LEU A 105 -3.52 -10.76 0.88
CA LEU A 105 -4.35 -9.59 1.20
C LEU A 105 -5.26 -9.79 2.42
N ARG A 106 -5.03 -10.82 3.21
CA ARG A 106 -5.86 -11.20 4.36
C ARG A 106 -5.02 -11.46 5.59
N PRO A 107 -5.60 -11.42 6.79
CA PRO A 107 -4.92 -11.88 7.99
C PRO A 107 -4.33 -13.28 7.85
N PRO A 108 -3.12 -13.53 8.35
CA PRO A 108 -2.31 -12.62 9.16
C PRO A 108 -1.42 -11.65 8.39
N TYR A 109 -1.42 -11.68 7.04
CA TYR A 109 -0.46 -10.94 6.22
C TYR A 109 -0.85 -9.49 5.97
N ALA A 110 -2.12 -9.22 5.83
CA ALA A 110 -2.64 -7.86 5.64
C ALA A 110 -4.04 -7.72 6.26
N ASP A 111 -4.34 -6.53 6.75
CA ASP A 111 -5.66 -6.14 7.21
C ASP A 111 -5.78 -4.61 7.19
N GLY A 112 -6.99 -4.11 7.06
CA GLY A 112 -7.23 -2.68 7.05
C GLY A 112 -8.64 -2.29 6.60
N GLY A 113 -8.86 -0.99 6.55
CA GLY A 113 -10.14 -0.43 6.16
C GLY A 113 -10.03 1.06 5.88
N GLY A 114 -11.14 1.63 5.46
CA GLY A 114 -11.27 3.06 5.21
C GLY A 114 -12.73 3.50 5.22
N SER A 115 -12.92 4.78 5.45
CA SER A 115 -14.23 5.42 5.39
C SER A 115 -14.09 6.84 4.86
N SER A 116 -15.16 7.35 4.26
CA SER A 116 -15.27 8.76 3.92
C SER A 116 -16.50 9.39 4.54
N SER A 117 -16.52 10.70 4.71
CA SER A 117 -17.61 11.42 5.36
C SER A 117 -17.78 12.83 4.84
N GLY A 118 -19.02 13.30 4.90
CA GLY A 118 -19.40 14.68 4.63
C GLY A 118 -19.78 14.95 3.17
N PRO A 119 -20.46 16.10 2.95
CA PRO A 119 -20.49 16.72 1.62
C PRO A 119 -19.10 17.29 1.30
N ALA A 120 -18.86 17.67 0.05
CA ALA A 120 -17.61 18.35 -0.31
C ALA A 120 -17.35 19.60 0.59
N PRO A 121 -16.14 19.77 1.11
CA PRO A 121 -15.01 18.88 0.97
C PRO A 121 -15.19 17.55 1.75
N VAL A 122 -14.97 16.44 1.09
CA VAL A 122 -15.06 15.11 1.69
C VAL A 122 -13.78 14.81 2.47
N VAL A 123 -13.93 14.21 3.65
CA VAL A 123 -12.79 13.67 4.41
C VAL A 123 -12.79 12.16 4.25
N SER A 124 -11.70 11.59 3.72
CA SER A 124 -11.48 10.15 3.65
C SER A 124 -10.33 9.73 4.54
N ILE A 125 -10.47 8.56 5.17
CA ILE A 125 -9.44 7.95 6.02
C ILE A 125 -9.22 6.53 5.54
N ASN A 126 -7.96 6.15 5.33
CA ASN A 126 -7.53 4.78 5.09
C ASN A 126 -6.47 4.40 6.12
N ALA A 127 -6.55 3.18 6.64
CA ALA A 127 -5.48 2.62 7.45
C ALA A 127 -5.38 1.12 7.22
N PHE A 128 -4.15 0.62 7.12
CA PHE A 128 -3.90 -0.78 6.91
C PHE A 128 -2.51 -1.19 7.40
N HIS A 129 -2.32 -2.48 7.53
CA HIS A 129 -1.01 -3.06 7.77
C HIS A 129 -0.74 -4.22 6.82
N VAL A 130 0.54 -4.45 6.56
CA VAL A 130 0.99 -5.53 5.68
C VAL A 130 2.27 -6.16 6.22
N THR A 131 2.46 -7.45 5.96
CA THR A 131 3.73 -8.14 6.16
C THR A 131 4.58 -7.97 4.91
N PRO A 132 5.76 -7.32 4.96
CA PRO A 132 6.62 -7.20 3.78
C PRO A 132 7.25 -8.54 3.43
N MET A 133 7.33 -8.83 2.13
CA MET A 133 7.99 -10.04 1.63
C MET A 133 9.32 -9.69 0.97
N ALA A 134 10.35 -10.50 1.25
CA ALA A 134 11.59 -10.51 0.49
C ALA A 134 11.43 -11.33 -0.80
N ASN A 135 10.53 -12.31 -0.78
CA ASN A 135 10.21 -13.12 -1.94
C ASN A 135 8.75 -13.60 -1.84
N LEU A 136 7.89 -13.07 -2.68
CA LEU A 136 6.49 -13.44 -2.75
C LEU A 136 6.28 -14.45 -3.88
N CYS A 137 5.85 -15.66 -3.54
CA CYS A 137 5.48 -16.68 -4.51
C CYS A 137 3.96 -16.68 -4.71
N TYR A 138 3.52 -16.36 -5.90
CA TYR A 138 2.13 -16.10 -6.25
C TYR A 138 1.17 -17.24 -5.82
N ASN A 139 1.46 -18.45 -6.24
CA ASN A 139 0.59 -19.61 -5.99
C ASN A 139 1.07 -20.48 -4.81
N GLU A 140 2.17 -20.13 -4.17
CA GLU A 140 2.84 -20.96 -3.18
C GLU A 140 3.15 -20.17 -1.90
N PRO A 141 2.15 -19.98 -1.01
CA PRO A 141 2.36 -19.25 0.25
C PRO A 141 3.55 -19.78 1.05
N ASP A 142 3.69 -21.10 1.11
CA ASP A 142 4.76 -21.77 1.89
C ASP A 142 6.16 -21.58 1.28
N ALA A 143 6.26 -21.25 -0.01
CA ALA A 143 7.51 -20.91 -0.67
C ALA A 143 7.86 -19.43 -0.54
N SER A 144 6.92 -18.60 -0.10
CA SER A 144 7.13 -17.18 0.12
C SER A 144 7.98 -16.92 1.36
N GLN A 145 8.79 -15.87 1.31
CA GLN A 145 9.70 -15.49 2.38
C GLN A 145 9.39 -14.07 2.86
N ALA A 146 8.92 -13.97 4.10
CA ALA A 146 8.74 -12.67 4.72
C ALA A 146 10.09 -11.98 4.97
N SER A 147 10.14 -10.69 4.71
CA SER A 147 11.26 -9.85 5.08
C SER A 147 11.18 -9.56 6.58
N GLN A 148 12.20 -9.96 7.34
CA GLN A 148 12.23 -9.71 8.77
C GLN A 148 12.57 -8.24 9.05
N LEU A 149 11.65 -7.54 9.71
CA LEU A 149 11.84 -6.17 10.15
C LEU A 149 12.67 -6.14 11.44
N ALA A 150 13.62 -5.23 11.50
CA ALA A 150 14.47 -5.02 12.66
C ALA A 150 14.93 -3.56 12.73
N THR A 151 15.27 -3.10 13.91
CA THR A 151 15.90 -1.78 14.09
C THR A 151 17.15 -1.67 13.21
N ASP A 152 17.33 -0.50 12.61
CA ASP A 152 18.42 -0.15 11.68
C ASP A 152 18.36 -0.81 10.29
N LYS A 153 17.40 -1.70 10.05
CA LYS A 153 17.19 -2.23 8.70
C LYS A 153 16.77 -1.11 7.73
N ILE A 154 17.28 -1.16 6.52
CA ILE A 154 16.82 -0.32 5.39
C ILE A 154 15.88 -1.16 4.54
N ILE A 155 14.76 -0.57 4.15
CA ILE A 155 13.80 -1.11 3.20
C ILE A 155 13.55 -0.09 2.11
N GLY A 156 13.14 -0.53 0.92
CA GLY A 156 12.54 0.35 -0.06
C GLY A 156 11.10 0.66 0.35
N PHE A 157 10.73 1.94 0.33
CA PHE A 157 9.42 2.40 0.77
C PHE A 157 8.91 3.54 -0.08
N GLN A 158 7.65 3.44 -0.52
CA GLN A 158 7.02 4.47 -1.32
C GLN A 158 5.54 4.54 -1.01
N ILE A 159 5.01 5.77 -0.91
CA ILE A 159 3.57 6.02 -0.92
C ILE A 159 3.25 6.91 -2.12
N SER A 160 2.17 6.56 -2.80
CA SER A 160 1.61 7.35 -3.89
C SER A 160 0.12 7.59 -3.64
N VAL A 161 -0.36 8.76 -4.06
CA VAL A 161 -1.75 9.19 -3.89
C VAL A 161 -2.24 9.77 -5.21
N PRO A 162 -3.20 9.14 -5.89
CA PRO A 162 -3.85 9.71 -7.07
C PRO A 162 -4.79 10.85 -6.68
N ASP A 163 -5.03 11.74 -7.62
CA ASP A 163 -5.91 12.90 -7.49
C ASP A 163 -6.69 13.10 -8.78
N PHE A 164 -8.01 13.17 -8.68
CA PHE A 164 -8.94 13.23 -9.81
C PHE A 164 -9.92 14.39 -9.64
N GLU A 165 -10.14 15.15 -10.73
CA GLU A 165 -11.05 16.29 -10.74
C GLU A 165 -12.27 16.06 -11.66
N THR A 166 -12.17 15.12 -12.58
CA THR A 166 -13.17 15.01 -13.65
C THR A 166 -13.77 13.62 -13.84
N GLY A 167 -13.19 12.59 -13.24
CA GLY A 167 -13.65 11.22 -13.33
C GLY A 167 -12.57 10.17 -13.17
N PRO A 168 -12.94 8.90 -13.12
CA PRO A 168 -12.03 7.82 -12.79
C PRO A 168 -10.91 7.64 -13.82
N GLY A 169 -9.68 7.49 -13.33
CA GLY A 169 -8.51 7.23 -14.15
C GLY A 169 -8.00 8.42 -14.97
N ALA A 170 -8.62 9.58 -14.84
CA ALA A 170 -8.16 10.82 -15.49
C ALA A 170 -7.45 11.68 -14.46
N TYR A 171 -6.18 11.40 -14.19
CA TYR A 171 -5.41 12.12 -13.17
C TYR A 171 -5.40 13.63 -13.40
N HIS A 172 -5.72 14.38 -12.35
CA HIS A 172 -5.29 15.74 -12.21
C HIS A 172 -3.85 15.77 -11.68
N ALA A 173 -3.56 14.95 -10.68
CA ALA A 173 -2.21 14.75 -10.16
C ALA A 173 -1.99 13.30 -9.71
N PHE A 174 -0.72 12.90 -9.61
CA PHE A 174 -0.30 11.65 -9.01
C PHE A 174 0.92 11.95 -8.12
N HIS A 175 0.66 12.03 -6.82
CA HIS A 175 1.67 12.42 -5.85
C HIS A 175 2.48 11.21 -5.42
N THR A 176 3.80 11.31 -5.46
CA THR A 176 4.73 10.26 -5.02
C THR A 176 5.72 10.82 -4.00
N MET A 177 5.98 10.09 -2.92
CA MET A 177 6.93 10.55 -1.89
C MET A 177 8.34 10.74 -2.43
N SER A 178 8.80 9.85 -3.31
CA SER A 178 10.14 9.93 -3.89
C SER A 178 10.25 11.01 -4.99
N GLY A 179 9.13 11.52 -5.50
CA GLY A 179 9.12 12.39 -6.68
C GLY A 179 9.55 11.68 -7.98
N GLN A 180 9.70 10.35 -7.96
CA GLN A 180 10.10 9.55 -9.10
C GLN A 180 8.89 9.03 -9.87
N ALA A 181 9.00 8.99 -11.20
CA ALA A 181 8.01 8.33 -12.05
C ALA A 181 8.20 6.80 -12.02
N GLN A 182 7.16 6.04 -12.41
CA GLN A 182 7.21 4.59 -12.57
C GLN A 182 7.59 3.81 -11.29
N THR A 183 7.30 4.35 -10.13
CA THR A 183 7.50 3.62 -8.86
C THR A 183 6.64 2.36 -8.79
N TRP A 184 5.53 2.31 -9.51
CA TRP A 184 4.66 1.15 -9.63
C TRP A 184 5.28 -0.02 -10.43
N GLN A 185 6.45 0.19 -11.06
CA GLN A 185 7.19 -0.84 -11.81
C GLN A 185 8.59 -1.09 -11.26
N LEU A 186 9.23 -0.08 -10.69
CA LEU A 186 10.66 -0.03 -10.43
C LEU A 186 10.94 0.27 -8.96
N ALA A 187 11.32 -0.76 -8.19
CA ALA A 187 11.59 -0.65 -6.76
C ALA A 187 12.85 0.18 -6.45
N GLU A 188 13.81 0.26 -7.36
CA GLU A 188 14.98 1.14 -7.23
C GLU A 188 14.64 2.64 -7.20
N ARG A 189 13.36 2.99 -7.44
CA ARG A 189 12.83 4.36 -7.36
C ARG A 189 12.12 4.67 -6.05
N PHE A 190 12.07 3.71 -5.15
CA PHE A 190 11.55 3.93 -3.80
C PHE A 190 12.53 4.75 -2.98
N LEU A 191 12.06 5.30 -1.89
CA LEU A 191 12.91 5.92 -0.88
C LEU A 191 13.55 4.84 0.00
N ASP A 192 14.78 5.08 0.42
CA ASP A 192 15.44 4.29 1.46
C ASP A 192 14.83 4.66 2.83
N ALA A 193 14.08 3.77 3.41
CA ALA A 193 13.52 3.94 4.74
C ALA A 193 14.31 3.14 5.77
N ARG A 194 15.01 3.84 6.68
CA ARG A 194 15.66 3.19 7.81
C ARG A 194 14.66 2.99 8.94
N LEU A 195 14.49 1.77 9.37
CA LEU A 195 13.63 1.41 10.48
C LEU A 195 14.28 1.82 11.81
N VAL A 196 13.72 2.78 12.50
CA VAL A 196 14.23 3.24 13.79
C VAL A 196 13.43 2.61 14.92
N GLY A 197 14.12 2.11 15.95
CA GLY A 197 13.49 1.58 17.15
C GLY A 197 12.80 2.71 17.92
N GLY A 198 11.57 2.47 18.38
CA GLY A 198 10.88 3.39 19.28
C GLY A 198 11.55 3.41 20.67
N SER A 199 11.73 4.57 21.26
CA SER A 199 12.23 4.75 22.62
C SER A 199 11.13 4.48 23.66
N GLY A 200 10.58 3.28 23.69
CA GLY A 200 9.54 2.90 24.65
C GLY A 200 8.79 1.65 24.18
N ALA A 201 8.33 0.84 25.11
CA ALA A 201 7.49 -0.31 24.83
C ALA A 201 6.22 0.16 24.09
N GLY A 202 6.15 -0.08 22.79
CA GLY A 202 5.02 0.31 21.93
C GLY A 202 5.26 1.55 21.07
N GLY A 203 6.52 1.91 20.75
CA GLY A 203 6.83 3.07 19.90
C GLY A 203 6.25 2.94 18.50
N THR A 204 5.04 3.43 18.29
CA THR A 204 4.52 3.82 16.99
C THR A 204 5.03 5.23 16.71
N ALA A 205 5.58 5.47 15.54
CA ALA A 205 5.97 6.82 15.08
C ALA A 205 4.76 7.76 14.89
N VAL A 206 3.57 7.30 15.23
CA VAL A 206 2.31 8.04 15.17
C VAL A 206 2.02 8.61 16.56
N ALA A 207 1.77 9.89 16.67
CA ALA A 207 1.31 10.48 17.91
C ALA A 207 0.03 9.76 18.39
N ASP A 208 -0.01 9.37 19.68
CA ASP A 208 -1.10 8.57 20.26
C ASP A 208 -2.51 9.11 19.95
N GLU A 209 -2.66 10.43 19.88
CA GLU A 209 -3.93 11.08 19.55
C GLU A 209 -4.40 10.79 18.12
N SER A 210 -3.48 10.78 17.14
CA SER A 210 -3.80 10.51 15.74
C SER A 210 -4.20 9.05 15.55
N TRP A 211 -3.49 8.14 16.20
CA TRP A 211 -3.77 6.70 16.13
C TRP A 211 -5.11 6.35 16.80
N GLY A 212 -5.42 7.00 17.91
CA GLY A 212 -6.73 6.88 18.56
C GLY A 212 -7.90 7.33 17.67
N ARG A 213 -7.72 8.40 16.90
CA ARG A 213 -8.73 8.85 15.92
C ARG A 213 -8.91 7.86 14.78
N ILE A 214 -7.82 7.31 14.27
CA ILE A 214 -7.85 6.30 13.20
C ILE A 214 -8.57 5.04 13.70
N LYS A 215 -8.22 4.50 14.87
CA LYS A 215 -8.92 3.34 15.46
C LYS A 215 -10.40 3.59 15.67
N ALA A 216 -10.78 4.76 16.20
CA ALA A 216 -12.17 5.12 16.41
C ALA A 216 -12.99 5.15 15.11
N SER A 217 -12.36 5.42 13.95
CA SER A 217 -13.03 5.38 12.64
C SER A 217 -13.35 3.96 12.17
N PHE A 218 -12.72 2.93 12.74
CA PHE A 218 -12.97 1.52 12.44
C PHE A 218 -13.90 0.81 13.44
N GLY A 219 -14.40 1.53 14.47
CA GLY A 219 -15.38 0.97 15.42
C GLY A 219 -14.81 0.00 16.46
N GLU A 220 -13.51 0.08 16.76
CA GLU A 220 -12.86 -0.62 17.86
C GLU A 220 -12.81 0.22 19.15
#